data_9667871c9aecab332f2d0e1f20802982
#
_entry.id   9667871c9aecab332f2d0e1f20802982
#
_cell.length_a   1.000
_cell.length_b   1.000
_cell.length_c   1.000
_cell.angle_alpha   90.00
_cell.angle_beta   90.00
_cell.angle_gamma   90.00
#
_symmetry.space_group_name_H-M   'P 1'
#
loop_
_entity.id
_entity.type
_entity.pdbx_description
1 polymer ?
#
loop_
_entity_poly.entity_id
_entity_poly.type
_entity_poly.pdbx_seq_one_letter_code
_entity_poly.pdbx_strand_id
1 'polypeptide(L)'
;MWAEHGMDAPWMHLTFEKFQRAIQNVPMFVATDAETGELLGMHSYRLRRKQRWCYGFRLAVAASARHEGIASRMQEYEAEFIRQRGYRYLKSATATTAEWSVLWHLKNGYRIVGYYHSPNDNFTNYVFRKQLVPSVLWGSALGPLTARMSFAASWLVNHLLKHPDGRDNILGKLARGMFK
;
A
#
# COMPACT_ATOMS: atom_id res chain seq x y z
N MET A 1 9.47 2.11 16.05
CA MET A 1 8.09 2.30 15.55
C MET A 1 7.46 0.98 15.07
N TRP A 2 8.04 0.28 14.09
CA TRP A 2 7.48 -1.00 13.60
C TRP A 2 7.79 -2.16 14.55
N ALA A 3 9.00 -2.20 15.15
CA ALA A 3 9.38 -3.17 16.16
C ALA A 3 8.52 -3.09 17.44
N GLU A 4 8.01 -1.92 17.78
CA GLU A 4 7.11 -1.70 18.93
C GLU A 4 5.77 -2.45 18.76
N HIS A 5 5.42 -2.85 17.52
CA HIS A 5 4.21 -3.61 17.20
C HIS A 5 4.48 -5.08 16.88
N GLY A 6 5.64 -5.61 17.28
CA GLY A 6 6.01 -7.02 17.08
C GLY A 6 6.23 -7.42 15.61
N MET A 7 6.38 -6.45 14.71
CA MET A 7 6.70 -6.70 13.31
C MET A 7 8.21 -6.61 13.11
N ASP A 8 8.83 -7.73 12.76
CA ASP A 8 10.24 -7.81 12.38
C ASP A 8 10.33 -8.22 10.91
N ALA A 9 10.58 -7.25 10.04
CA ALA A 9 10.71 -7.48 8.61
C ALA A 9 12.12 -7.09 8.12
N PRO A 10 12.71 -7.84 7.16
CA PRO A 10 14.09 -7.59 6.69
C PRO A 10 14.36 -6.14 6.24
N TRP A 11 13.34 -5.44 5.71
CA TRP A 11 13.46 -4.05 5.29
C TRP A 11 13.52 -3.05 6.46
N MET A 12 13.19 -3.46 7.70
CA MET A 12 13.28 -2.61 8.90
C MET A 12 14.71 -2.50 9.40
N HIS A 13 15.59 -3.45 9.04
CA HIS A 13 17.00 -3.50 9.39
C HIS A 13 17.91 -3.05 8.25
N LEU A 14 17.39 -2.24 7.32
CA LEU A 14 18.20 -1.69 6.25
C LEU A 14 19.25 -0.74 6.81
N THR A 15 20.53 -0.95 6.45
CA THR A 15 21.56 0.07 6.67
C THR A 15 21.22 1.34 5.90
N PHE A 16 21.77 2.48 6.33
CA PHE A 16 21.55 3.77 5.68
C PHE A 16 21.86 3.70 4.16
N GLU A 17 22.97 3.07 3.78
CA GLU A 17 23.37 2.94 2.37
C GLU A 17 22.41 2.07 1.56
N LYS A 18 21.89 0.99 2.14
CA LYS A 18 20.84 0.16 1.48
C LYS A 18 19.52 0.92 1.34
N PHE A 19 19.14 1.68 2.36
CA PHE A 19 17.97 2.55 2.30
C PHE A 19 18.15 3.62 1.22
N GLN A 20 19.26 4.35 1.22
CA GLN A 20 19.57 5.37 0.23
C GLN A 20 19.52 4.83 -1.20
N ARG A 21 20.16 3.69 -1.47
CA ARG A 21 20.08 3.01 -2.78
C ARG A 21 18.64 2.63 -3.15
N ALA A 22 17.87 2.16 -2.19
CA ALA A 22 16.49 1.71 -2.43
C ALA A 22 15.51 2.86 -2.75
N ILE A 23 15.84 4.12 -2.38
CA ILE A 23 14.99 5.30 -2.63
C ILE A 23 15.53 6.21 -3.74
N GLN A 24 16.76 6.03 -4.20
CA GLN A 24 17.48 6.93 -5.10
C GLN A 24 16.70 7.34 -6.37
N ASN A 25 15.86 6.45 -6.91
CA ASN A 25 15.05 6.69 -8.11
C ASN A 25 13.56 6.49 -7.87
N VAL A 26 13.14 6.62 -6.61
CA VAL A 26 11.74 6.41 -6.22
C VAL A 26 11.10 7.78 -5.95
N PRO A 27 10.01 8.14 -6.66
CA PRO A 27 9.25 9.34 -6.34
C PRO A 27 8.83 9.34 -4.87
N MET A 28 9.08 10.45 -4.20
CA MET A 28 8.80 10.62 -2.79
C MET A 28 8.16 11.99 -2.54
N PHE A 29 7.15 12.00 -1.69
CA PHE A 29 6.66 13.23 -1.07
C PHE A 29 7.26 13.36 0.32
N VAL A 30 7.58 14.57 0.69
CA VAL A 30 8.05 14.91 2.03
C VAL A 30 7.19 16.04 2.59
N ALA A 31 6.91 15.97 3.87
CA ALA A 31 6.34 17.08 4.64
C ALA A 31 7.45 17.65 5.51
N THR A 32 7.64 18.95 5.46
CA THR A 32 8.58 19.68 6.30
C THR A 32 7.83 20.74 7.10
N ASP A 33 8.35 21.08 8.25
CA ASP A 33 7.93 22.26 8.99
C ASP A 33 8.31 23.51 8.18
N ALA A 34 7.40 24.48 8.07
CA ALA A 34 7.59 25.65 7.24
C ALA A 34 8.58 26.66 7.83
N GLU A 35 8.74 26.69 9.15
CA GLU A 35 9.61 27.64 9.85
C GLU A 35 11.02 27.08 10.04
N THR A 36 11.10 25.82 10.43
CA THR A 36 12.37 25.17 10.80
C THR A 36 12.99 24.35 9.68
N GLY A 37 12.20 23.94 8.67
CA GLY A 37 12.61 23.02 7.63
C GLY A 37 12.75 21.56 8.11
N GLU A 38 12.37 21.25 9.36
CA GLU A 38 12.46 19.90 9.91
C GLU A 38 11.58 18.91 9.12
N LEU A 39 12.08 17.71 8.89
CA LEU A 39 11.36 16.65 8.20
C LEU A 39 10.30 16.04 9.13
N LEU A 40 9.03 16.28 8.82
CA LEU A 40 7.87 15.78 9.57
C LEU A 40 7.34 14.46 9.05
N GLY A 41 7.47 14.19 7.76
CA GLY A 41 6.98 12.94 7.17
C GLY A 41 7.47 12.69 5.76
N MET A 42 7.35 11.43 5.33
CA MET A 42 7.70 11.00 3.99
C MET A 42 6.79 9.89 3.50
N HIS A 43 6.56 9.83 2.20
CA HIS A 43 5.81 8.74 1.54
C HIS A 43 6.36 8.47 0.14
N SER A 44 6.66 7.22 -0.17
CA SER A 44 7.26 6.81 -1.45
C SER A 44 6.22 6.15 -2.36
N TYR A 45 6.45 6.25 -3.69
CA TYR A 45 5.54 5.72 -4.70
C TYR A 45 6.25 4.95 -5.80
N ARG A 46 5.58 3.92 -6.30
CA ARG A 46 5.89 3.28 -7.58
C ARG A 46 4.81 3.59 -8.60
N LEU A 47 5.20 4.20 -9.71
CA LEU A 47 4.29 4.61 -10.77
C LEU A 47 4.11 3.47 -11.79
N ARG A 48 2.87 3.04 -12.02
CA ARG A 48 2.50 2.06 -13.04
C ARG A 48 1.80 2.79 -14.20
N ARG A 49 2.59 3.47 -15.04
CA ARG A 49 2.09 4.37 -16.09
C ARG A 49 1.14 3.70 -17.06
N LYS A 50 1.48 2.51 -17.58
CA LYS A 50 0.63 1.77 -18.52
C LYS A 50 -0.75 1.44 -17.95
N GLN A 51 -0.81 1.03 -16.69
CA GLN A 51 -2.04 0.67 -16.00
C GLN A 51 -2.71 1.86 -15.30
N ARG A 52 -2.09 3.03 -15.32
CA ARG A 52 -2.57 4.29 -14.73
C ARG A 52 -2.91 4.17 -13.23
N TRP A 53 -2.04 3.52 -12.44
CA TRP A 53 -2.15 3.48 -11.00
C TRP A 53 -0.79 3.63 -10.30
N CYS A 54 -0.83 4.03 -9.05
CA CYS A 54 0.35 4.18 -8.21
C CYS A 54 0.29 3.21 -7.02
N TYR A 55 1.45 2.73 -6.59
CA TYR A 55 1.60 1.96 -5.37
C TYR A 55 2.32 2.82 -4.34
N GLY A 56 1.61 3.20 -3.26
CA GLY A 56 2.19 3.89 -2.12
C GLY A 56 2.82 2.89 -1.14
N PHE A 57 3.99 3.22 -0.65
CA PHE A 57 4.72 2.40 0.33
C PHE A 57 5.67 3.28 1.15
N ARG A 58 6.05 2.79 2.34
CA ARG A 58 6.96 3.51 3.26
C ARG A 58 6.43 4.89 3.69
N LEU A 59 5.16 4.97 4.08
CA LEU A 59 4.64 6.14 4.77
C LEU A 59 5.21 6.17 6.19
N ALA A 60 5.87 7.26 6.53
CA ALA A 60 6.40 7.50 7.87
C ALA A 60 6.13 8.94 8.30
N VAL A 61 5.89 9.14 9.59
CA VAL A 61 5.76 10.46 10.23
C VAL A 61 6.68 10.49 11.44
N ALA A 62 7.42 11.58 11.62
CA ALA A 62 8.30 11.81 12.75
C ALA A 62 7.53 11.61 14.08
N ALA A 63 8.20 11.06 15.09
CA ALA A 63 7.54 10.78 16.35
C ALA A 63 6.94 12.02 17.00
N SER A 64 7.64 13.15 16.91
CA SER A 64 7.22 14.46 17.38
C SER A 64 5.95 15.01 16.70
N ALA A 65 5.70 14.61 15.45
CA ALA A 65 4.60 15.12 14.62
C ALA A 65 3.45 14.12 14.42
N ARG A 66 3.43 13.03 15.22
CA ARG A 66 2.34 12.05 15.16
C ARG A 66 1.07 12.61 15.78
N HIS A 67 -0.06 12.10 15.31
CA HIS A 67 -1.41 12.49 15.73
C HIS A 67 -1.85 13.89 15.31
N GLU A 68 -1.00 14.67 14.62
CA GLU A 68 -1.29 16.00 14.08
C GLU A 68 -1.92 15.98 12.67
N GLY A 69 -2.26 14.79 12.17
CA GLY A 69 -2.88 14.64 10.85
C GLY A 69 -1.92 14.75 9.66
N ILE A 70 -0.60 14.83 9.88
CA ILE A 70 0.42 14.98 8.82
C ILE A 70 0.25 13.93 7.72
N ALA A 71 0.14 12.63 8.10
CA ALA A 71 -0.03 11.55 7.13
C ALA A 71 -1.28 11.72 6.26
N SER A 72 -2.40 12.18 6.82
CA SER A 72 -3.65 12.40 6.09
C SER A 72 -3.56 13.61 5.15
N ARG A 73 -2.98 14.72 5.61
CA ARG A 73 -2.74 15.91 4.77
C ARG A 73 -1.79 15.61 3.61
N MET A 74 -0.71 14.88 3.87
CA MET A 74 0.19 14.38 2.81
C MET A 74 -0.59 13.56 1.79
N GLN A 75 -1.39 12.60 2.26
CA GLN A 75 -2.18 11.70 1.41
C GLN A 75 -3.20 12.47 0.53
N GLU A 76 -3.82 13.52 1.03
CA GLU A 76 -4.74 14.37 0.25
C GLU A 76 -4.00 15.11 -0.87
N TYR A 77 -2.91 15.78 -0.53
CA TYR A 77 -2.05 16.48 -1.50
C TYR A 77 -1.53 15.52 -2.59
N GLU A 78 -1.01 14.38 -2.18
CA GLU A 78 -0.48 13.36 -3.06
C GLU A 78 -1.55 12.78 -3.99
N ALA A 79 -2.73 12.50 -3.46
CA ALA A 79 -3.86 11.97 -4.23
C ALA A 79 -4.23 12.93 -5.37
N GLU A 80 -4.29 14.22 -5.08
CA GLU A 80 -4.58 15.25 -6.08
C GLU A 80 -3.45 15.39 -7.10
N PHE A 81 -2.19 15.46 -6.64
CA PHE A 81 -1.01 15.54 -7.49
C PHE A 81 -0.92 14.36 -8.47
N ILE A 82 -1.18 13.15 -7.99
CA ILE A 82 -1.15 11.93 -8.78
C ILE A 82 -2.35 11.88 -9.73
N ARG A 83 -3.53 12.32 -9.30
CA ARG A 83 -4.74 12.42 -10.13
C ARG A 83 -4.53 13.37 -11.32
N GLN A 84 -3.95 14.55 -11.11
CA GLN A 84 -3.63 15.52 -12.15
C GLN A 84 -2.67 14.96 -13.22
N ARG A 85 -1.83 13.99 -12.86
CA ARG A 85 -0.94 13.27 -13.78
C ARG A 85 -1.60 12.10 -14.50
N GLY A 86 -2.93 11.99 -14.39
CA GLY A 86 -3.74 11.02 -15.14
C GLY A 86 -3.78 9.63 -14.54
N TYR A 87 -3.32 9.44 -13.30
CA TYR A 87 -3.49 8.17 -12.60
C TYR A 87 -4.91 8.06 -12.03
N ARG A 88 -5.45 6.85 -12.05
CA ARG A 88 -6.88 6.62 -11.75
C ARG A 88 -7.12 6.16 -10.32
N TYR A 89 -6.15 5.51 -9.70
CA TYR A 89 -6.26 5.01 -8.34
C TYR A 89 -4.89 4.77 -7.70
N LEU A 90 -4.90 4.78 -6.37
CA LEU A 90 -3.77 4.39 -5.53
C LEU A 90 -3.98 2.98 -5.03
N LYS A 91 -2.89 2.23 -4.91
CA LYS A 91 -2.81 0.98 -4.16
C LYS A 91 -1.83 1.14 -3.01
N SER A 92 -2.05 0.36 -1.96
CA SER A 92 -1.12 0.19 -0.85
C SER A 92 -1.33 -1.20 -0.25
N ALA A 93 -0.42 -1.63 0.60
CA ALA A 93 -0.60 -2.83 1.39
C ALA A 93 -0.04 -2.62 2.80
N THR A 94 -0.64 -3.28 3.78
CA THR A 94 -0.13 -3.33 5.14
C THR A 94 -0.44 -4.66 5.80
N ALA A 95 0.35 -5.04 6.80
CA ALA A 95 0.14 -6.25 7.56
C ALA A 95 -1.25 -6.26 8.21
N THR A 96 -1.92 -7.41 8.20
CA THR A 96 -3.25 -7.57 8.80
C THR A 96 -3.25 -7.30 10.31
N THR A 97 -2.10 -7.47 10.94
CA THR A 97 -1.87 -7.22 12.38
C THR A 97 -1.58 -5.75 12.70
N ALA A 98 -1.33 -4.91 11.70
CA ALA A 98 -1.07 -3.48 11.89
C ALA A 98 -2.40 -2.69 11.93
N GLU A 99 -3.21 -2.88 12.97
CA GLU A 99 -4.56 -2.31 13.11
C GLU A 99 -4.61 -0.81 12.87
N TRP A 100 -3.66 -0.05 13.44
CA TRP A 100 -3.57 1.41 13.26
C TRP A 100 -3.38 1.80 11.79
N SER A 101 -2.61 1.02 11.02
CA SER A 101 -2.40 1.25 9.59
C SER A 101 -3.63 0.86 8.77
N VAL A 102 -4.30 -0.23 9.13
CA VAL A 102 -5.57 -0.64 8.53
C VAL A 102 -6.62 0.45 8.71
N LEU A 103 -6.82 0.90 9.95
CA LEU A 103 -7.77 1.96 10.28
C LEU A 103 -7.44 3.28 9.57
N TRP A 104 -6.16 3.65 9.51
CA TRP A 104 -5.73 4.84 8.78
C TRP A 104 -6.09 4.77 7.28
N HIS A 105 -5.86 3.63 6.62
CA HIS A 105 -6.24 3.45 5.22
C HIS A 105 -7.75 3.60 5.02
N LEU A 106 -8.55 2.94 5.84
CA LEU A 106 -10.02 3.01 5.76
C LEU A 106 -10.51 4.45 5.99
N LYS A 107 -9.99 5.15 7.00
CA LYS A 107 -10.32 6.55 7.31
C LYS A 107 -9.95 7.50 6.16
N ASN A 108 -8.88 7.21 5.42
CA ASN A 108 -8.44 7.99 4.27
C ASN A 108 -9.07 7.54 2.93
N GLY A 109 -10.19 6.84 2.96
CA GLY A 109 -11.00 6.51 1.78
C GLY A 109 -10.48 5.34 0.94
N TYR A 110 -9.58 4.54 1.49
CA TYR A 110 -9.22 3.27 0.87
C TYR A 110 -10.26 2.19 1.17
N ARG A 111 -10.33 1.20 0.29
CA ARG A 111 -11.09 -0.03 0.48
C ARG A 111 -10.15 -1.23 0.39
N ILE A 112 -10.40 -2.25 1.20
CA ILE A 112 -9.68 -3.52 1.10
C ILE A 112 -10.17 -4.23 -0.16
N VAL A 113 -9.23 -4.59 -1.05
CA VAL A 113 -9.52 -5.20 -2.35
C VAL A 113 -8.75 -6.49 -2.59
N GLY A 114 -7.93 -6.89 -1.65
CA GLY A 114 -7.14 -8.10 -1.78
C GLY A 114 -6.44 -8.47 -0.49
N TYR A 115 -5.79 -9.61 -0.56
CA TYR A 115 -5.12 -10.27 0.53
C TYR A 115 -3.98 -11.10 -0.05
N TYR A 116 -2.81 -11.11 0.58
CA TYR A 116 -1.73 -12.01 0.21
C TYR A 116 -0.81 -12.28 1.40
N HIS A 117 -0.20 -13.45 1.39
CA HIS A 117 0.88 -13.78 2.32
C HIS A 117 2.22 -13.34 1.70
N SER A 118 3.03 -12.61 2.46
CA SER A 118 4.37 -12.20 2.04
C SER A 118 5.37 -13.25 2.50
N PRO A 119 5.95 -14.04 1.58
CA PRO A 119 6.92 -15.08 1.96
C PRO A 119 8.22 -14.50 2.50
N ASN A 120 8.55 -13.25 2.16
CA ASN A 120 9.77 -12.60 2.61
C ASN A 120 9.65 -12.01 4.01
N ASP A 121 8.44 -11.64 4.41
CA ASP A 121 8.19 -10.90 5.65
C ASP A 121 7.44 -11.75 6.68
N ASN A 122 7.10 -12.99 6.32
CA ASN A 122 6.36 -13.97 7.13
C ASN A 122 5.07 -13.44 7.76
N PHE A 123 4.41 -12.49 7.10
CA PHE A 123 3.10 -12.01 7.52
C PHE A 123 2.13 -11.82 6.35
N THR A 124 0.87 -11.74 6.69
CA THR A 124 -0.22 -11.54 5.75
C THR A 124 -0.54 -10.07 5.61
N ASN A 125 -0.86 -9.65 4.38
CA ASN A 125 -1.16 -8.27 4.06
C ASN A 125 -2.56 -8.13 3.49
N TYR A 126 -3.27 -7.07 3.89
CA TYR A 126 -4.37 -6.51 3.11
C TYR A 126 -3.84 -5.63 1.98
N VAL A 127 -4.47 -5.74 0.81
CA VAL A 127 -4.27 -4.81 -0.31
C VAL A 127 -5.38 -3.79 -0.32
N PHE A 128 -5.00 -2.54 -0.34
CA PHE A 128 -5.92 -1.40 -0.35
C PHE A 128 -5.97 -0.73 -1.72
N ARG A 129 -7.12 -0.14 -2.03
CA ARG A 129 -7.30 0.72 -3.21
C ARG A 129 -8.11 1.96 -2.84
N LYS A 130 -7.59 3.14 -3.24
CA LYS A 130 -8.29 4.43 -3.19
C LYS A 130 -8.51 4.90 -4.62
N GLN A 131 -9.77 5.18 -4.97
CA GLN A 131 -10.12 5.72 -6.28
C GLN A 131 -9.85 7.22 -6.32
N LEU A 132 -9.21 7.71 -7.39
CA LEU A 132 -8.83 9.11 -7.57
C LEU A 132 -9.74 9.83 -8.59
N VAL A 133 -10.36 9.08 -9.49
CA VAL A 133 -11.28 9.63 -10.50
C VAL A 133 -12.62 8.90 -10.40
N PRO A 134 -13.74 9.56 -10.71
CA PRO A 134 -15.05 8.91 -10.74
C PRO A 134 -15.03 7.65 -11.59
N SER A 135 -15.69 6.62 -11.12
CA SER A 135 -15.83 5.34 -11.82
C SER A 135 -17.15 4.71 -11.42
N VAL A 136 -17.91 4.21 -12.39
CA VAL A 136 -19.19 3.54 -12.15
C VAL A 136 -19.04 2.40 -11.15
N LEU A 137 -17.97 1.60 -11.28
CA LEU A 137 -17.74 0.44 -10.40
C LEU A 137 -17.13 0.78 -9.02
N TRP A 138 -16.38 1.87 -8.91
CA TRP A 138 -15.60 2.16 -7.69
C TRP A 138 -16.01 3.45 -6.98
N GLY A 139 -16.61 4.37 -7.70
CA GLY A 139 -17.05 5.68 -7.18
C GLY A 139 -18.55 5.78 -6.92
N SER A 140 -19.32 4.71 -7.17
CA SER A 140 -20.77 4.64 -6.97
C SER A 140 -21.14 3.75 -5.80
N ALA A 141 -22.44 3.54 -5.60
CA ALA A 141 -22.99 2.56 -4.65
C ALA A 141 -22.46 1.12 -4.87
N LEU A 142 -22.01 0.79 -6.09
CA LEU A 142 -21.41 -0.51 -6.41
C LEU A 142 -19.95 -0.66 -5.91
N GLY A 143 -19.29 0.43 -5.55
CA GLY A 143 -17.90 0.40 -5.09
C GLY A 143 -17.63 -0.54 -3.91
N PRO A 144 -18.47 -0.59 -2.84
CA PRO A 144 -18.33 -1.56 -1.77
C PRO A 144 -18.47 -3.01 -2.22
N LEU A 145 -19.42 -3.28 -3.12
CA LEU A 145 -19.65 -4.62 -3.67
C LEU A 145 -18.45 -5.09 -4.51
N THR A 146 -17.96 -4.23 -5.41
CA THR A 146 -16.78 -4.55 -6.24
C THR A 146 -15.53 -4.76 -5.41
N ALA A 147 -15.35 -4.03 -4.31
CA ALA A 147 -14.25 -4.24 -3.38
C ALA A 147 -14.36 -5.62 -2.68
N ARG A 148 -15.55 -5.99 -2.20
CA ARG A 148 -15.81 -7.30 -1.59
C ARG A 148 -15.57 -8.46 -2.55
N MET A 149 -16.06 -8.35 -3.79
CA MET A 149 -15.82 -9.35 -4.83
C MET A 149 -14.33 -9.49 -5.17
N SER A 150 -13.62 -8.38 -5.28
CA SER A 150 -12.18 -8.39 -5.51
C SER A 150 -11.41 -9.03 -4.35
N PHE A 151 -11.83 -8.75 -3.12
CA PHE A 151 -11.25 -9.38 -1.93
C PHE A 151 -11.52 -10.89 -1.90
N ALA A 152 -12.76 -11.31 -2.14
CA ALA A 152 -13.14 -12.72 -2.17
C ALA A 152 -12.37 -13.50 -3.25
N ALA A 153 -12.22 -12.93 -4.45
CA ALA A 153 -11.40 -13.52 -5.51
C ALA A 153 -9.93 -13.62 -5.11
N SER A 154 -9.37 -12.59 -4.49
CA SER A 154 -8.00 -12.59 -3.99
C SER A 154 -7.80 -13.63 -2.88
N TRP A 155 -8.76 -13.75 -1.96
CA TRP A 155 -8.75 -14.76 -0.90
C TRP A 155 -8.78 -16.18 -1.48
N LEU A 156 -9.70 -16.43 -2.42
CA LEU A 156 -9.83 -17.73 -3.08
C LEU A 156 -8.53 -18.13 -3.79
N VAL A 157 -7.93 -17.20 -4.57
CA VAL A 157 -6.65 -17.43 -5.26
C VAL A 157 -5.54 -17.78 -4.27
N ASN A 158 -5.41 -17.06 -3.17
CA ASN A 158 -4.37 -17.34 -2.18
C ASN A 158 -4.58 -18.67 -1.46
N HIS A 159 -5.83 -19.10 -1.23
CA HIS A 159 -6.11 -20.37 -0.56
C HIS A 159 -6.06 -21.58 -1.49
N LEU A 160 -6.48 -21.44 -2.74
CA LEU A 160 -6.52 -22.55 -3.68
C LEU A 160 -5.22 -22.72 -4.48
N LEU A 161 -4.54 -21.60 -4.83
CA LEU A 161 -3.42 -21.65 -5.74
C LEU A 161 -2.06 -21.48 -5.05
N LYS A 162 -2.06 -21.18 -3.77
CA LYS A 162 -0.81 -20.95 -3.00
C LYS A 162 -0.75 -21.83 -1.76
N HIS A 163 0.47 -22.20 -1.39
CA HIS A 163 0.76 -22.75 -0.07
C HIS A 163 0.68 -21.67 1.01
N PRO A 164 0.52 -22.05 2.29
CA PRO A 164 0.53 -21.12 3.42
C PRO A 164 1.78 -20.22 3.48
N ASP A 165 2.91 -20.68 2.96
CA ASP A 165 4.18 -19.92 2.85
C ASP A 165 4.20 -18.92 1.69
N GLY A 166 3.09 -18.73 0.98
CA GLY A 166 2.95 -17.78 -0.12
C GLY A 166 3.49 -18.26 -1.48
N ARG A 167 4.12 -19.45 -1.55
CA ARG A 167 4.55 -20.06 -2.81
C ARG A 167 3.36 -20.65 -3.56
N ASP A 168 3.45 -20.73 -4.87
CA ASP A 168 2.41 -21.38 -5.65
C ASP A 168 2.44 -22.89 -5.42
N ASN A 169 1.27 -23.45 -5.15
CA ASN A 169 1.05 -24.88 -5.20
C ASN A 169 0.98 -25.39 -6.66
N ILE A 170 0.75 -26.70 -6.83
CA ILE A 170 0.69 -27.32 -8.17
C ILE A 170 -0.36 -26.64 -9.06
N LEU A 171 -1.55 -26.31 -8.52
CA LEU A 171 -2.61 -25.63 -9.27
C LEU A 171 -2.21 -24.21 -9.67
N GLY A 172 -1.54 -23.47 -8.79
CA GLY A 172 -1.03 -22.12 -9.07
C GLY A 172 0.04 -22.12 -10.16
N LYS A 173 0.92 -23.13 -10.17
CA LYS A 173 1.94 -23.31 -11.23
C LYS A 173 1.30 -23.64 -12.59
N LEU A 174 0.31 -24.52 -12.61
CA LEU A 174 -0.45 -24.86 -13.83
C LEU A 174 -1.21 -23.65 -14.37
N ALA A 175 -1.92 -22.91 -13.51
CA ALA A 175 -2.65 -21.71 -13.92
C ALA A 175 -1.74 -20.68 -14.57
N ARG A 176 -0.54 -20.42 -14.04
CA ARG A 176 0.44 -19.50 -14.69
C ARG A 176 0.99 -20.02 -16.00
N GLY A 177 1.10 -21.33 -16.16
CA GLY A 177 1.53 -21.94 -17.42
C GLY A 177 0.53 -21.79 -18.55
N MET A 178 -0.77 -21.72 -18.24
CA MET A 178 -1.85 -21.54 -19.22
C MET A 178 -2.03 -20.10 -19.73
N PHE A 179 -1.45 -19.11 -19.05
CA PHE A 179 -1.58 -17.67 -19.40
C PHE A 179 -0.26 -17.06 -19.90
N LYS A 180 0.71 -17.85 -20.25
CA LYS A 180 1.92 -17.44 -20.97
C LYS A 180 1.75 -17.67 -22.46
#